data_f95f8763d93d70841681ead8afd7c88d
#
_entry.id   f95f8763d93d70841681ead8afd7c88d
#
_cell.length_a   1.000
_cell.length_b   1.000
_cell.length_c   1.000
_cell.angle_alpha   90.00
_cell.angle_beta   90.00
_cell.angle_gamma   90.00
#
_symmetry.space_group_name_H-M   'P 1'
#
loop_
_entity.id
_entity.type
_entity.pdbx_description
1 polymer ?
#
loop_
_entity_poly.entity_id
_entity_poly.type
_entity_poly.pdbx_seq_one_letter_code
_entity_poly.pdbx_strand_id
1 'polypeptide(L)'
;MSQIAELAALVGDELDIYSGNDDQIVPILSLGGKGVISVLSNIMPKATHDICQMFFDGDVAGSRKLQLELLPLVNALFCEVNPIPVKAAVAAMGYGENYPRLPLTPMEPANEEKLLGLMREQNLI
;
A
#
# COMPACT_ATOMS: atom_id res chain seq x y z
N MET A 1 -6.89 7.70 12.39
CA MET A 1 -5.82 8.70 12.69
C MET A 1 -5.77 9.06 14.17
N SER A 2 -6.88 9.36 14.87
CA SER A 2 -6.85 9.72 16.30
C SER A 2 -6.13 8.70 17.18
N GLN A 3 -6.44 7.42 17.04
CA GLN A 3 -5.78 6.33 17.75
C GLN A 3 -4.25 6.30 17.50
N ILE A 4 -3.81 6.59 16.27
CA ILE A 4 -2.37 6.63 15.94
C ILE A 4 -1.69 7.81 16.62
N ALA A 5 -2.34 8.98 16.66
CA ALA A 5 -1.83 10.15 17.37
C ALA A 5 -1.72 9.90 18.89
N GLU A 6 -2.73 9.24 19.48
CA GLU A 6 -2.70 8.82 20.89
C GLU A 6 -1.56 7.82 21.16
N LEU A 7 -1.38 6.84 20.26
CA LEU A 7 -0.27 5.88 20.36
C LEU A 7 1.07 6.59 20.28
N ALA A 8 1.28 7.45 19.28
CA ALA A 8 2.53 8.20 19.12
C ALA A 8 2.85 9.06 20.35
N ALA A 9 1.83 9.73 20.92
CA ALA A 9 1.98 10.50 22.14
C ALA A 9 2.34 9.64 23.37
N LEU A 10 1.80 8.42 23.44
CA LEU A 10 2.02 7.49 24.55
C LEU A 10 3.41 6.85 24.51
N VAL A 11 3.85 6.41 23.33
CA VAL A 11 5.11 5.66 23.22
C VAL A 11 6.33 6.55 22.98
N GLY A 12 6.12 7.79 22.49
CA GLY A 12 7.23 8.70 22.18
C GLY A 12 8.27 8.04 21.28
N ASP A 13 9.53 8.10 21.71
CA ASP A 13 10.67 7.48 21.01
C ASP A 13 10.99 6.05 21.50
N GLU A 14 10.18 5.49 22.39
CA GLU A 14 10.45 4.15 22.94
C GLU A 14 10.11 3.02 21.98
N LEU A 15 9.20 3.26 21.01
CA LEU A 15 8.78 2.27 20.00
C LEU A 15 8.76 2.86 18.60
N ASP A 16 9.25 2.10 17.65
CA ASP A 16 9.12 2.42 16.21
C ASP A 16 7.72 2.11 15.72
N ILE A 17 7.04 3.11 15.14
CA ILE A 17 5.71 2.98 14.57
C ILE A 17 5.83 2.81 13.04
N TYR A 18 5.21 1.77 12.49
CA TYR A 18 5.07 1.54 11.05
C TYR A 18 3.60 1.57 10.64
N SER A 19 3.30 2.15 9.49
CA SER A 19 1.97 2.03 8.92
C SER A 19 1.69 0.59 8.49
N GLY A 20 0.52 0.06 8.83
CA GLY A 20 0.00 -1.20 8.30
C GLY A 20 -0.87 -1.01 7.05
N ASN A 21 -1.13 0.24 6.65
CA ASN A 21 -2.00 0.59 5.53
C ASN A 21 -1.28 1.54 4.56
N ASP A 22 -1.31 1.20 3.27
CA ASP A 22 -0.63 1.98 2.23
C ASP A 22 -1.23 3.38 2.01
N ASP A 23 -2.51 3.58 2.29
CA ASP A 23 -3.19 4.88 2.21
C ASP A 23 -2.83 5.84 3.35
N GLN A 24 -2.14 5.37 4.38
CA GLN A 24 -1.81 6.12 5.59
C GLN A 24 -0.30 6.34 5.80
N ILE A 25 0.54 6.08 4.79
CA ILE A 25 2.00 6.21 4.93
C ILE A 25 2.38 7.62 5.36
N VAL A 26 2.10 8.63 4.54
CA VAL A 26 2.49 10.03 4.82
C VAL A 26 1.87 10.56 6.12
N PRO A 27 0.58 10.36 6.42
CA PRO A 27 0.01 10.73 7.71
C PRO A 27 0.74 10.11 8.91
N ILE A 28 1.13 8.84 8.84
CA ILE A 28 1.83 8.17 9.94
C ILE A 28 3.29 8.64 10.04
N LEU A 29 3.97 8.85 8.91
CA LEU A 29 5.31 9.46 8.91
C LEU A 29 5.30 10.85 9.56
N SER A 30 4.24 11.64 9.34
CA SER A 30 4.10 12.98 9.95
C SER A 30 3.93 12.95 11.47
N LEU A 31 3.54 11.80 12.04
CA LEU A 31 3.45 11.56 13.48
C LEU A 31 4.68 10.84 14.07
N GLY A 32 5.79 10.81 13.34
CA GLY A 32 7.03 10.16 13.77
C GLY A 32 7.19 8.71 13.34
N GLY A 33 6.31 8.19 12.48
CA GLY A 33 6.42 6.84 11.92
C GLY A 33 7.73 6.63 11.16
N LYS A 34 8.20 5.37 11.12
CA LYS A 34 9.48 4.98 10.50
C LYS A 34 9.33 4.35 9.12
N GLY A 35 8.09 4.10 8.66
CA GLY A 35 7.85 3.48 7.37
C GLY A 35 6.49 2.77 7.29
N VAL A 36 6.42 1.75 6.44
CA VAL A 36 5.20 1.00 6.14
C VAL A 36 5.50 -0.50 6.01
N ILE A 37 4.57 -1.32 6.49
CA ILE A 37 4.46 -2.75 6.15
C ILE A 37 3.37 -2.83 5.09
N SER A 38 3.78 -2.92 3.83
CA SER A 38 2.97 -2.54 2.67
C SER A 38 2.46 -3.73 1.85
N VAL A 39 1.23 -3.66 1.37
CA VAL A 39 0.68 -4.53 0.32
C VAL A 39 1.11 -4.03 -1.06
N LEU A 40 1.08 -2.72 -1.30
CA LEU A 40 1.49 -2.09 -2.55
C LEU A 40 2.92 -2.45 -2.93
N SER A 41 3.82 -2.59 -1.97
CA SER A 41 5.23 -2.93 -2.20
C SER A 41 5.45 -4.27 -2.91
N ASN A 42 4.45 -5.17 -2.92
CA ASN A 42 4.55 -6.43 -3.68
C ASN A 42 4.52 -6.22 -5.19
N ILE A 43 3.92 -5.13 -5.67
CA ILE A 43 3.77 -4.82 -7.10
C ILE A 43 4.48 -3.52 -7.51
N MET A 44 4.70 -2.60 -6.57
CA MET A 44 5.39 -1.32 -6.77
C MET A 44 6.40 -1.03 -5.64
N PRO A 45 7.42 -1.87 -5.42
CA PRO A 45 8.36 -1.72 -4.31
C PRO A 45 9.11 -0.38 -4.36
N LYS A 46 9.55 0.05 -5.55
CA LYS A 46 10.27 1.32 -5.70
C LYS A 46 9.38 2.52 -5.33
N ALA A 47 8.16 2.58 -5.83
CA ALA A 47 7.25 3.68 -5.53
C ALA A 47 6.90 3.74 -4.04
N THR A 48 6.66 2.59 -3.40
CA THR A 48 6.44 2.52 -1.94
C THR A 48 7.64 3.02 -1.15
N HIS A 49 8.85 2.61 -1.54
CA HIS A 49 10.10 3.13 -0.96
C HIS A 49 10.20 4.66 -1.16
N ASP A 50 9.96 5.14 -2.38
CA ASP A 50 10.12 6.55 -2.73
C ASP A 50 9.15 7.44 -1.92
N ILE A 51 7.92 6.99 -1.62
CA ILE A 51 7.00 7.71 -0.72
C ILE A 51 7.67 7.98 0.64
N CYS A 52 8.26 6.95 1.25
CA CYS A 52 8.93 7.10 2.55
C CYS A 52 10.22 7.92 2.43
N GLN A 53 11.05 7.63 1.43
CA GLN A 53 12.35 8.28 1.27
C GLN A 53 12.21 9.78 1.00
N MET A 54 11.32 10.18 0.09
CA MET A 54 11.03 11.61 -0.16
C MET A 54 10.62 12.33 1.13
N PHE A 55 9.78 11.70 1.95
CA PHE A 55 9.37 12.28 3.22
C PHE A 55 10.57 12.51 4.14
N PHE A 56 11.46 11.52 4.30
CA PHE A 56 12.64 11.60 5.16
C PHE A 56 13.69 12.58 4.61
N ASP A 57 13.77 12.74 3.30
CA ASP A 57 14.64 13.72 2.63
C ASP A 57 14.09 15.17 2.70
N GLY A 58 12.89 15.35 3.28
CA GLY A 58 12.24 16.65 3.44
C GLY A 58 11.33 17.06 2.27
N ASP A 59 11.25 16.26 1.19
CA ASP A 59 10.28 16.48 0.10
C ASP A 59 8.90 15.89 0.46
N VAL A 60 8.29 16.47 1.49
CA VAL A 60 6.95 16.08 1.94
C VAL A 60 5.89 16.29 0.85
N ALA A 61 6.07 17.30 0.00
CA ALA A 61 5.14 17.57 -1.09
C ALA A 61 5.17 16.49 -2.18
N GLY A 62 6.37 16.05 -2.58
CA GLY A 62 6.57 14.94 -3.51
C GLY A 62 6.04 13.62 -2.96
N SER A 63 6.39 13.30 -1.71
CA SER A 63 5.89 12.13 -0.99
C SER A 63 4.36 12.06 -0.98
N ARG A 64 3.71 13.15 -0.57
CA ARG A 64 2.23 13.27 -0.58
C ARG A 64 1.65 13.11 -1.98
N LYS A 65 2.26 13.77 -2.98
CA LYS A 65 1.80 13.69 -4.38
C LYS A 65 1.82 12.25 -4.85
N LEU A 66 2.93 11.53 -4.67
CA LEU A 66 3.09 10.15 -5.10
C LEU A 66 2.08 9.22 -4.39
N GLN A 67 1.90 9.37 -3.08
CA GLN A 67 0.89 8.59 -2.34
C GLN A 67 -0.52 8.82 -2.90
N LEU A 68 -0.90 10.06 -3.21
CA LEU A 68 -2.24 10.37 -3.71
C LEU A 68 -2.43 9.90 -5.17
N GLU A 69 -1.40 9.94 -5.99
CA GLU A 69 -1.42 9.40 -7.36
C GLU A 69 -1.65 7.88 -7.37
N LEU A 70 -1.10 7.16 -6.40
CA LEU A 70 -1.25 5.71 -6.27
C LEU A 70 -2.50 5.28 -5.49
N LEU A 71 -3.24 6.22 -4.89
CA LEU A 71 -4.41 5.90 -4.07
C LEU A 71 -5.49 5.06 -4.78
N PRO A 72 -5.81 5.28 -6.07
CA PRO A 72 -6.76 4.42 -6.77
C PRO A 72 -6.32 2.95 -6.82
N LEU A 73 -5.03 2.70 -7.09
CA LEU A 73 -4.47 1.35 -7.10
C LEU A 73 -4.43 0.74 -5.69
N VAL A 74 -4.03 1.50 -4.68
CA VAL A 74 -4.09 1.08 -3.27
C VAL A 74 -5.51 0.65 -2.90
N ASN A 75 -6.52 1.47 -3.22
CA ASN A 75 -7.92 1.13 -2.93
C ASN A 75 -8.37 -0.15 -3.65
N ALA A 76 -7.89 -0.41 -4.87
CA ALA A 76 -8.18 -1.65 -5.58
C ALA A 76 -7.50 -2.88 -4.92
N LEU A 77 -6.31 -2.72 -4.35
CA LEU A 77 -5.63 -3.78 -3.60
C LEU A 77 -6.32 -4.15 -2.27
N PHE A 78 -7.21 -3.29 -1.78
CA PHE A 78 -7.96 -3.51 -0.53
C PHE A 78 -9.49 -3.58 -0.75
N CYS A 79 -9.97 -3.67 -2.01
CA CYS A 79 -11.41 -3.75 -2.29
C CYS A 79 -12.04 -5.08 -1.86
N GLU A 80 -11.24 -6.11 -1.70
CA GLU A 80 -11.60 -7.40 -1.11
C GLU A 80 -10.62 -7.77 0.01
N VAL A 81 -10.89 -8.89 0.68
CA VAL A 81 -10.04 -9.36 1.77
C VAL A 81 -8.60 -9.59 1.28
N ASN A 82 -7.64 -8.89 1.92
CA ASN A 82 -6.22 -9.15 1.66
C ASN A 82 -5.86 -10.58 2.11
N PRO A 83 -5.12 -11.39 1.29
CA PRO A 83 -4.33 -11.00 0.13
C PRO A 83 -4.98 -11.30 -1.24
N ILE A 84 -6.29 -11.42 -1.37
CA ILE A 84 -6.94 -11.80 -2.64
C ILE A 84 -6.52 -10.86 -3.78
N PRO A 85 -6.69 -9.51 -3.70
CA PRO A 85 -6.35 -8.63 -4.82
C PRO A 85 -4.86 -8.60 -5.13
N VAL A 86 -3.98 -8.58 -4.13
CA VAL A 86 -2.54 -8.53 -4.38
C VAL A 86 -2.02 -9.82 -5.00
N LYS A 87 -2.60 -10.99 -4.69
CA LYS A 87 -2.26 -12.25 -5.37
C LYS A 87 -2.66 -12.24 -6.82
N ALA A 88 -3.86 -11.73 -7.16
CA ALA A 88 -4.29 -11.53 -8.53
C ALA A 88 -3.33 -10.58 -9.29
N ALA A 89 -2.94 -9.46 -8.65
CA ALA A 89 -2.00 -8.52 -9.24
C ALA A 89 -0.62 -9.13 -9.52
N VAL A 90 -0.03 -9.83 -8.55
CA VAL A 90 1.29 -10.50 -8.70
C VAL A 90 1.24 -11.60 -9.77
N ALA A 91 0.14 -12.35 -9.86
CA ALA A 91 -0.05 -13.34 -10.92
C ALA A 91 -0.15 -12.69 -12.31
N ALA A 92 -0.87 -11.58 -12.44
CA ALA A 92 -0.96 -10.82 -13.68
C ALA A 92 0.40 -10.28 -14.15
N MET A 93 1.32 -10.00 -13.24
CA MET A 93 2.72 -9.64 -13.53
C MET A 93 3.59 -10.85 -13.91
N GLY A 94 3.06 -12.07 -13.86
CA GLY A 94 3.79 -13.29 -14.24
C GLY A 94 4.65 -13.90 -13.14
N TYR A 95 4.51 -13.50 -11.88
CA TYR A 95 5.31 -14.00 -10.76
C TYR A 95 4.71 -15.23 -10.04
N GLY A 96 3.73 -15.89 -10.63
CA GLY A 96 3.14 -17.10 -10.10
C GLY A 96 1.68 -17.30 -10.49
N GLU A 97 1.04 -18.29 -9.88
CA GLU A 97 -0.36 -18.61 -10.12
C GLU A 97 -1.27 -17.88 -9.12
N ASN A 98 -2.44 -17.41 -9.60
CA ASN A 98 -3.48 -16.84 -8.74
C ASN A 98 -4.26 -17.95 -8.03
N TYR A 99 -3.64 -18.54 -7.03
CA TYR A 99 -4.24 -19.62 -6.24
C TYR A 99 -4.32 -19.26 -4.74
N PRO A 100 -5.42 -18.66 -4.28
CA PRO A 100 -5.67 -18.47 -2.86
C PRO A 100 -6.04 -19.81 -2.19
N ARG A 101 -5.54 -20.05 -0.96
CA ARG A 101 -5.97 -21.20 -0.15
C ARG A 101 -7.28 -20.87 0.56
N LEU A 102 -8.14 -21.89 0.72
CA LEU A 102 -9.35 -21.74 1.54
C LEU A 102 -9.01 -21.26 2.97
N PRO A 103 -9.82 -20.40 3.55
CA PRO A 103 -11.17 -19.97 3.12
C PRO A 103 -11.20 -18.84 2.07
N LEU A 104 -10.05 -18.40 1.57
CA LEU A 104 -10.00 -17.37 0.54
C LEU A 104 -10.39 -17.95 -0.83
N THR A 105 -11.12 -17.16 -1.61
CA THR A 105 -11.58 -17.49 -2.95
C THR A 105 -10.88 -16.62 -4.00
N PRO A 106 -10.92 -16.98 -5.29
CA PRO A 106 -10.52 -16.05 -6.34
C PRO A 106 -11.27 -14.73 -6.25
N MET A 107 -10.61 -13.66 -6.72
CA MET A 107 -11.19 -12.31 -6.76
C MET A 107 -12.45 -12.27 -7.64
N GLU A 108 -13.41 -11.43 -7.27
CA GLU A 108 -14.61 -11.19 -8.07
C GLU A 108 -14.22 -10.59 -9.44
N PRO A 109 -14.75 -11.11 -10.58
CA PRO A 109 -14.30 -10.71 -11.92
C PRO A 109 -14.34 -9.20 -12.20
N ALA A 110 -15.37 -8.50 -11.70
CA ALA A 110 -15.50 -7.06 -11.89
C ALA A 110 -14.42 -6.27 -11.14
N ASN A 111 -14.05 -6.74 -9.95
CA ASN A 111 -12.98 -6.13 -9.15
C ASN A 111 -11.61 -6.42 -9.74
N GLU A 112 -11.40 -7.65 -10.25
CA GLU A 112 -10.17 -8.05 -10.95
C GLU A 112 -9.95 -7.21 -12.22
N GLU A 113 -10.98 -7.03 -13.06
CA GLU A 113 -10.90 -6.19 -14.26
C GLU A 113 -10.52 -4.74 -13.91
N LYS A 114 -11.13 -4.17 -12.87
CA LYS A 114 -10.78 -2.84 -12.37
C LYS A 114 -9.34 -2.75 -11.90
N LEU A 115 -8.88 -3.72 -11.12
CA LEU A 115 -7.49 -3.79 -10.64
C LEU A 115 -6.51 -3.85 -11.81
N LEU A 116 -6.73 -4.74 -12.77
CA LEU A 116 -5.89 -4.90 -13.96
C LEU A 116 -5.89 -3.63 -14.84
N GLY A 117 -7.02 -2.92 -14.93
CA GLY A 117 -7.10 -1.62 -15.60
C GLY A 117 -6.14 -0.59 -14.96
N LEU A 118 -6.19 -0.45 -13.65
CA LEU A 118 -5.30 0.46 -12.90
C LEU A 118 -3.83 0.04 -12.99
N MET A 119 -3.55 -1.27 -13.04
CA MET A 119 -2.19 -1.76 -13.23
C MET A 119 -1.62 -1.40 -14.61
N ARG A 120 -2.45 -1.45 -15.67
CA ARG A 120 -2.05 -0.99 -17.03
C ARG A 120 -1.76 0.51 -17.04
N GLU A 121 -2.56 1.33 -16.37
CA GLU A 121 -2.30 2.77 -16.23
C GLU A 121 -0.94 3.07 -15.58
N GLN A 122 -0.49 2.19 -14.69
CA GLN A 122 0.82 2.27 -14.04
C GLN A 122 1.94 1.53 -14.80
N ASN A 123 1.67 0.99 -15.99
CA ASN A 123 2.60 0.20 -16.82
C ASN A 123 3.20 -1.02 -16.08
N LEU A 124 2.41 -1.69 -15.24
CA LEU A 124 2.83 -2.89 -14.51
C LEU A 124 2.58 -4.17 -15.31
N ILE A 125 1.63 -4.15 -16.24
CA ILE A 125 1.26 -5.26 -17.15
C ILE A 125 0.90 -4.73 -18.53
#